data_dff96abc444dd3eb6ef53f9f21093a72
#
_entry.id   dff96abc444dd3eb6ef53f9f21093a72
#
_cell.length_a   1.000
_cell.length_b   1.000
_cell.length_c   1.000
_cell.angle_alpha   90.00
_cell.angle_beta   90.00
_cell.angle_gamma   90.00
#
_symmetry.space_group_name_H-M   'P 1'
#
loop_
_entity.id
_entity.type
_entity.pdbx_description
1 polymer ?
#
loop_
_entity_poly.entity_id
_entity_poly.type
_entity_poly.pdbx_seq_one_letter_code
_entity_poly.pdbx_strand_id
1 'polypeptide(L)'
;MRKPSNTLLEAMDQMEQIPGIAGVWSEVRCQTRHTKPMRKTDWAFITSSGWLYVNTEREASCPEWVYILSHCCLYLALGHIREDWKTDAVWEHACDCIASKMLLDLRIGRPPAEFAEAPPANAKEETAFYHWLLEHPTAKIP
;
A
#
# COMPACT_ATOMS: atom_id res chain seq x y z
N MET A 1 13.26 5.62 17.54
CA MET A 1 12.81 5.61 16.15
C MET A 1 13.95 5.99 15.22
N ARG A 2 14.08 5.27 14.14
CA ARG A 2 15.16 5.42 13.17
C ARG A 2 14.90 6.59 12.21
N LYS A 3 15.95 7.28 11.80
CA LYS A 3 15.83 8.28 10.73
C LYS A 3 15.48 7.58 9.41
N PRO A 4 14.74 8.23 8.50
CA PRO A 4 14.47 7.67 7.20
C PRO A 4 15.77 7.41 6.44
N SER A 5 15.85 6.29 5.74
CA SER A 5 17.01 5.93 4.91
C SER A 5 17.07 6.80 3.66
N ASN A 6 18.24 6.84 3.03
CA ASN A 6 18.40 7.55 1.76
C ASN A 6 17.49 6.99 0.66
N THR A 7 17.28 5.68 0.63
CA THR A 7 16.40 5.05 -0.36
C THR A 7 14.95 5.47 -0.15
N LEU A 8 14.50 5.62 1.08
CA LEU A 8 13.17 6.14 1.37
C LEU A 8 13.03 7.59 0.94
N LEU A 9 14.00 8.43 1.24
CA LEU A 9 13.97 9.84 0.84
C LEU A 9 13.97 9.99 -0.68
N GLU A 10 14.77 9.20 -1.39
CA GLU A 10 14.76 9.18 -2.86
C GLU A 10 13.40 8.75 -3.41
N ALA A 11 12.79 7.74 -2.80
CA ALA A 11 11.47 7.28 -3.19
C ALA A 11 10.42 8.37 -3.01
N MET A 12 10.46 9.09 -1.89
CA MET A 12 9.55 10.21 -1.64
C MET A 12 9.68 11.29 -2.71
N ASP A 13 10.90 11.59 -3.14
CA ASP A 13 11.12 12.54 -4.22
C ASP A 13 10.55 12.03 -5.54
N GLN A 14 10.71 10.74 -5.84
CA GLN A 14 10.18 10.15 -7.07
C GLN A 14 8.65 10.15 -7.11
N MET A 15 7.99 10.08 -5.96
CA MET A 15 6.52 10.10 -5.91
C MET A 15 5.93 11.35 -6.55
N GLU A 16 6.64 12.46 -6.51
CA GLU A 16 6.19 13.72 -7.10
C GLU A 16 6.16 13.70 -8.63
N GLN A 17 6.78 12.70 -9.23
CA GLN A 17 6.96 12.63 -10.69
C GLN A 17 6.20 11.49 -11.35
N ILE A 18 5.51 10.66 -10.58
CA ILE A 18 4.76 9.52 -11.15
C ILE A 18 3.39 10.01 -11.62
N PRO A 19 3.08 9.95 -12.94
CA PRO A 19 1.78 10.41 -13.45
C PRO A 19 0.62 9.71 -12.74
N GLY A 20 -0.38 10.48 -12.36
CA GLY A 20 -1.56 9.98 -11.65
C GLY A 20 -1.35 9.79 -10.15
N ILE A 21 -0.19 9.34 -9.72
CA ILE A 21 0.13 9.15 -8.30
C ILE A 21 0.53 10.49 -7.66
N ALA A 22 1.26 11.33 -8.40
CA ALA A 22 1.77 12.58 -7.87
C ALA A 22 0.67 13.50 -7.30
N GLY A 23 -0.49 13.52 -7.92
CA GLY A 23 -1.63 14.32 -7.45
C GLY A 23 -2.13 13.86 -6.08
N VAL A 24 -2.24 12.55 -5.88
CA VAL A 24 -2.63 11.98 -4.60
C VAL A 24 -1.53 12.19 -3.56
N TRP A 25 -0.29 11.96 -3.96
CA TRP A 25 0.87 12.15 -3.09
C TRP A 25 0.95 13.57 -2.53
N SER A 26 0.60 14.57 -3.32
CA SER A 26 0.62 15.98 -2.88
C SER A 26 -0.35 16.25 -1.72
N GLU A 27 -1.36 15.43 -1.55
CA GLU A 27 -2.36 15.54 -0.48
C GLU A 27 -2.02 14.64 0.73
N VAL A 28 -1.02 13.78 0.59
CA VAL A 28 -0.60 12.88 1.66
C VAL A 28 0.36 13.60 2.60
N ARG A 29 0.13 13.40 3.90
CA ARG A 29 1.00 13.93 4.96
C ARG A 29 1.85 12.78 5.48
N CYS A 30 3.04 12.64 4.91
CA CYS A 30 3.93 11.53 5.24
C CYS A 30 4.68 11.80 6.55
N GLN A 31 4.57 10.87 7.50
CA GLN A 31 5.24 10.93 8.80
C GLN A 31 6.30 9.84 8.88
N THR A 32 7.56 10.24 8.89
CA THR A 32 8.70 9.35 9.05
C THR A 32 9.21 9.33 10.48
N ARG A 33 8.77 10.28 11.30
CA ARG A 33 9.12 10.37 12.72
C ARG A 33 7.83 10.48 13.52
N HIS A 34 7.37 9.37 14.05
CA HIS A 34 6.13 9.29 14.79
C HIS A 34 6.27 8.31 15.95
N THR A 35 5.37 8.42 16.92
CA THR A 35 5.35 7.55 18.09
C THR A 35 4.29 6.47 18.02
N LYS A 36 3.56 6.38 16.88
CA LYS A 36 2.54 5.36 16.72
C LYS A 36 3.18 3.98 16.65
N PRO A 37 2.66 2.99 17.42
CA PRO A 37 3.22 1.66 17.39
C PRO A 37 2.94 0.99 16.04
N MET A 38 3.96 0.30 15.52
CA MET A 38 3.87 -0.48 14.30
C MET A 38 4.44 -1.86 14.57
N ARG A 39 3.83 -2.88 13.96
CA ARG A 39 4.39 -4.22 14.02
C ARG A 39 5.66 -4.27 13.16
N LYS A 40 6.57 -5.18 13.51
CA LYS A 40 7.81 -5.34 12.73
C LYS A 40 7.56 -5.70 11.26
N THR A 41 6.42 -6.30 10.98
CA THR A 41 6.03 -6.72 9.63
C THR A 41 5.35 -5.61 8.83
N ASP A 42 4.96 -4.51 9.47
CA ASP A 42 4.31 -3.40 8.78
C ASP A 42 5.34 -2.57 8.02
N TRP A 43 5.00 -2.20 6.80
CA TRP A 43 5.79 -1.26 5.99
C TRP A 43 5.34 0.17 6.22
N ALA A 44 4.04 0.39 6.14
CA ALA A 44 3.42 1.69 6.27
C ALA A 44 1.92 1.51 6.44
N PHE A 45 1.24 2.53 6.93
CA PHE A 45 -0.22 2.57 6.87
C PHE A 45 -0.69 3.99 6.63
N ILE A 46 -1.87 4.12 6.05
CA ILE A 46 -2.46 5.41 5.74
C ILE A 46 -3.85 5.51 6.36
N THR A 47 -4.20 6.70 6.81
CA THR A 47 -5.53 6.98 7.35
C THR A 47 -6.42 7.61 6.30
N SER A 48 -7.72 7.58 6.51
CA SER A 48 -8.70 8.20 5.61
C SER A 48 -8.52 9.70 5.46
N SER A 49 -7.86 10.35 6.41
CA SER A 49 -7.55 11.79 6.35
C SER A 49 -6.24 12.11 5.62
N GLY A 50 -5.54 11.10 5.10
CA GLY A 50 -4.33 11.31 4.33
C GLY A 50 -3.02 11.30 5.13
N TRP A 51 -3.07 10.91 6.39
CA TRP A 51 -1.86 10.73 7.20
C TRP A 51 -1.22 9.39 6.86
N LEU A 52 0.01 9.42 6.42
CA LEU A 52 0.80 8.24 6.08
C LEU A 52 1.93 8.06 7.09
N TYR A 53 1.95 6.92 7.75
CA TYR A 53 2.97 6.57 8.74
C TYR A 53 3.86 5.47 8.18
N VAL A 54 5.15 5.72 8.11
CA VAL A 54 6.13 4.80 7.51
C VAL A 54 6.96 4.15 8.59
N ASN A 55 7.15 2.83 8.49
CA ASN A 55 8.00 2.10 9.42
C ASN A 55 9.46 2.25 8.99
N THR A 56 10.16 3.22 9.56
CA THR A 56 11.57 3.51 9.25
C THR A 56 12.55 2.48 9.81
N GLU A 57 12.06 1.55 10.63
CA GLU A 57 12.89 0.42 11.12
C GLU A 57 13.11 -0.64 10.05
N ARG A 58 12.31 -0.64 8.98
CA ARG A 58 12.48 -1.57 7.87
C ARG A 58 13.32 -0.94 6.77
N GLU A 59 14.08 -1.79 6.10
CA GLU A 59 14.93 -1.36 4.98
C GLU A 59 14.39 -1.92 3.67
N ALA A 60 14.43 -1.11 2.63
CA ALA A 60 14.02 -1.48 1.29
C ALA A 60 14.80 -0.65 0.27
N SER A 61 14.85 -1.12 -0.97
CA SER A 61 15.41 -0.34 -2.06
C SER A 61 14.49 0.83 -2.43
N CYS A 62 15.00 1.78 -3.17
CA CYS A 62 14.19 2.90 -3.65
C CYS A 62 12.97 2.43 -4.45
N PRO A 63 13.09 1.51 -5.45
CA PRO A 63 11.90 0.99 -6.15
C PRO A 63 10.90 0.30 -5.23
N GLU A 64 11.35 -0.39 -4.20
CA GLU A 64 10.45 -1.02 -3.24
C GLU A 64 9.70 0.00 -2.42
N TRP A 65 10.36 1.05 -1.95
CA TRP A 65 9.69 2.14 -1.24
C TRP A 65 8.70 2.89 -2.14
N VAL A 66 9.04 3.11 -3.41
CA VAL A 66 8.11 3.71 -4.38
C VAL A 66 6.84 2.85 -4.47
N TYR A 67 6.98 1.54 -4.54
CA TYR A 67 5.86 0.62 -4.57
C TYR A 67 4.99 0.74 -3.31
N ILE A 68 5.63 0.72 -2.14
CA ILE A 68 4.93 0.80 -0.84
C ILE A 68 4.16 2.11 -0.71
N LEU A 69 4.81 3.23 -0.99
CA LEU A 69 4.18 4.55 -0.90
C LEU A 69 3.05 4.71 -1.92
N SER A 70 3.24 4.22 -3.14
CA SER A 70 2.21 4.25 -4.18
C SER A 70 1.02 3.37 -3.82
N HIS A 71 1.27 2.23 -3.19
CA HIS A 71 0.23 1.33 -2.69
C HIS A 71 -0.66 2.06 -1.68
N CYS A 72 -0.06 2.81 -0.75
CA CYS A 72 -0.80 3.62 0.20
C CYS A 72 -1.61 4.72 -0.47
N CYS A 73 -1.04 5.38 -1.49
CA CYS A 73 -1.75 6.39 -2.26
C CYS A 73 -2.98 5.80 -2.96
N LEU A 74 -2.87 4.61 -3.53
CA LEU A 74 -4.00 3.95 -4.18
C LEU A 74 -5.10 3.59 -3.18
N TYR A 75 -4.73 3.18 -1.97
CA TYR A 75 -5.71 2.95 -0.91
C TYR A 75 -6.58 4.18 -0.68
N LEU A 76 -5.94 5.33 -0.57
CA LEU A 76 -6.63 6.59 -0.36
C LEU A 76 -7.46 6.99 -1.59
N ALA A 77 -6.84 6.95 -2.78
CA ALA A 77 -7.47 7.38 -4.03
C ALA A 77 -8.67 6.52 -4.42
N LEU A 78 -8.61 5.22 -4.16
CA LEU A 78 -9.68 4.28 -4.51
C LEU A 78 -10.75 4.14 -3.42
N GLY A 79 -10.59 4.86 -2.31
CA GLY A 79 -11.54 4.80 -1.22
C GLY A 79 -11.56 3.47 -0.49
N HIS A 80 -10.44 2.77 -0.46
CA HIS A 80 -10.35 1.46 0.22
C HIS A 80 -10.37 1.59 1.74
N ILE A 81 -10.13 2.78 2.27
CA ILE A 81 -10.12 3.02 3.71
C ILE A 81 -11.57 3.29 4.13
N ARG A 82 -12.21 2.28 4.66
CA ARG A 82 -13.60 2.34 5.10
C ARG A 82 -13.70 2.00 6.57
N GLU A 83 -14.29 2.87 7.36
CA GLU A 83 -14.45 2.63 8.79
C GLU A 83 -15.36 1.45 9.10
N ASP A 84 -16.39 1.26 8.29
CA ASP A 84 -17.32 0.13 8.40
C ASP A 84 -16.70 -1.22 8.04
N TRP A 85 -15.57 -1.21 7.32
CA TRP A 85 -14.86 -2.42 6.90
C TRP A 85 -13.57 -2.66 7.68
N LYS A 86 -13.25 -1.85 8.66
CA LYS A 86 -11.94 -1.86 9.34
C LYS A 86 -11.56 -3.17 10.02
N THR A 87 -12.53 -4.03 10.30
CA THR A 87 -12.29 -5.33 10.92
C THR A 87 -12.37 -6.49 9.94
N ASP A 88 -12.64 -6.22 8.67
CA ASP A 88 -12.80 -7.25 7.64
C ASP A 88 -11.47 -7.51 6.93
N ALA A 89 -10.75 -8.54 7.39
CA ALA A 89 -9.46 -8.92 6.82
C ALA A 89 -9.56 -9.36 5.35
N VAL A 90 -10.70 -9.93 4.96
CA VAL A 90 -10.91 -10.37 3.57
C VAL A 90 -11.02 -9.15 2.66
N TRP A 91 -11.75 -8.13 3.09
CA TRP A 91 -11.86 -6.87 2.35
C TRP A 91 -10.50 -6.18 2.19
N GLU A 92 -9.75 -6.09 3.29
CA GLU A 92 -8.40 -5.50 3.27
C GLU A 92 -7.49 -6.24 2.31
N HIS A 93 -7.54 -7.57 2.32
CA HIS A 93 -6.73 -8.38 1.41
C HIS A 93 -7.14 -8.15 -0.05
N ALA A 94 -8.43 -8.05 -0.33
CA ALA A 94 -8.92 -7.76 -1.67
C ALA A 94 -8.41 -6.40 -2.17
N CYS A 95 -8.48 -5.38 -1.32
CA CYS A 95 -7.97 -4.05 -1.64
C CYS A 95 -6.47 -4.06 -1.89
N ASP A 96 -5.70 -4.76 -1.05
CA ASP A 96 -4.26 -4.91 -1.23
C ASP A 96 -3.91 -5.54 -2.57
N CYS A 97 -4.61 -6.59 -2.94
CA CYS A 97 -4.36 -7.29 -4.20
C CYS A 97 -4.69 -6.43 -5.41
N ILE A 98 -5.80 -5.68 -5.36
CA ILE A 98 -6.17 -4.79 -6.46
C ILE A 98 -5.15 -3.67 -6.63
N ALA A 99 -4.72 -3.04 -5.53
CA ALA A 99 -3.70 -2.02 -5.57
C ALA A 99 -2.37 -2.58 -6.11
N SER A 100 -1.97 -3.76 -5.65
CA SER A 100 -0.77 -4.43 -6.13
C SER A 100 -0.82 -4.71 -7.62
N LYS A 101 -1.97 -5.20 -8.11
CA LYS A 101 -2.15 -5.47 -9.54
C LYS A 101 -2.02 -4.19 -10.36
N MET A 102 -2.63 -3.10 -9.92
CA MET A 102 -2.52 -1.82 -10.62
C MET A 102 -1.08 -1.36 -10.73
N LEU A 103 -0.33 -1.44 -9.64
CA LEU A 103 1.07 -1.02 -9.63
C LEU A 103 1.95 -1.89 -10.52
N LEU A 104 1.71 -3.21 -10.53
CA LEU A 104 2.43 -4.12 -11.40
C LEU A 104 2.11 -3.86 -12.89
N ASP A 105 0.83 -3.65 -13.21
CA ASP A 105 0.41 -3.35 -14.57
C ASP A 105 0.98 -2.02 -15.07
N LEU A 106 1.08 -1.04 -14.20
CA LEU A 106 1.64 0.28 -14.53
C LEU A 106 3.17 0.33 -14.40
N ARG A 107 3.78 -0.74 -13.92
CA ARG A 107 5.23 -0.85 -13.69
C ARG A 107 5.76 0.23 -12.76
N ILE A 108 5.03 0.51 -11.71
CA ILE A 108 5.40 1.48 -10.68
C ILE A 108 6.14 0.75 -9.56
N GLY A 109 7.43 1.02 -9.41
CA GLY A 109 8.24 0.42 -8.38
C GLY A 109 8.40 -1.09 -8.50
N ARG A 110 8.75 -1.73 -7.40
CA ARG A 110 8.92 -3.18 -7.31
C ARG A 110 8.41 -3.65 -5.95
N PRO A 111 7.52 -4.66 -5.90
CA PRO A 111 7.01 -5.15 -4.62
C PRO A 111 8.12 -5.80 -3.80
N PRO A 112 8.19 -5.54 -2.49
CA PRO A 112 9.01 -6.33 -1.60
C PRO A 112 8.55 -7.78 -1.58
N ALA A 113 9.45 -8.71 -1.25
CA ALA A 113 9.16 -10.15 -1.29
C ALA A 113 7.98 -10.57 -0.40
N GLU A 114 7.65 -9.78 0.60
CA GLU A 114 6.60 -10.10 1.58
C GLU A 114 5.24 -9.50 1.23
N PHE A 115 5.12 -8.80 0.11
CA PHE A 115 3.85 -8.21 -0.28
C PHE A 115 2.89 -9.24 -0.85
N ALA A 116 1.59 -8.92 -0.76
CA ALA A 116 0.53 -9.77 -1.28
C ALA A 116 0.70 -10.07 -2.77
N GLU A 117 0.34 -11.29 -3.16
CA GLU A 117 0.33 -11.65 -4.57
C GLU A 117 -0.82 -10.93 -5.30
N ALA A 118 -0.62 -10.69 -6.60
CA ALA A 118 -1.64 -10.08 -7.42
C ALA A 118 -2.87 -11.00 -7.51
N PRO A 119 -4.09 -10.45 -7.65
CA PRO A 119 -5.29 -11.25 -7.78
C PRO A 119 -5.32 -12.02 -9.10
N PRO A 120 -6.16 -13.06 -9.21
CA PRO A 120 -6.38 -13.74 -10.48
C PRO A 120 -6.78 -12.76 -11.60
N ALA A 121 -6.44 -13.08 -12.83
CA ALA A 121 -6.68 -12.20 -13.97
C ALA A 121 -8.14 -11.82 -14.18
N ASN A 122 -9.07 -12.64 -13.69
CA ASN A 122 -10.51 -12.38 -13.80
C ASN A 122 -11.07 -11.50 -12.67
N ALA A 123 -10.30 -11.22 -11.64
CA ALA A 123 -10.70 -10.34 -10.55
C ALA A 123 -10.29 -8.91 -10.91
N LYS A 124 -11.23 -8.12 -11.43
CA LYS A 124 -10.94 -6.81 -12.01
C LYS A 124 -11.19 -5.64 -11.08
N GLU A 125 -11.92 -5.85 -10.01
CA GLU A 125 -12.22 -4.83 -9.03
C GLU A 125 -12.26 -5.43 -7.63
N GLU A 126 -12.15 -4.57 -6.62
CA GLU A 126 -12.06 -5.00 -5.22
C GLU A 126 -13.29 -5.77 -4.76
N THR A 127 -14.50 -5.35 -5.18
CA THR A 127 -15.74 -6.03 -4.78
C THR A 127 -15.81 -7.45 -5.36
N ALA A 128 -15.44 -7.60 -6.64
CA ALA A 128 -15.42 -8.90 -7.29
C ALA A 128 -14.37 -9.81 -6.63
N PHE A 129 -13.21 -9.27 -6.30
CA PHE A 129 -12.16 -10.04 -5.65
C PHE A 129 -12.53 -10.39 -4.21
N TYR A 130 -13.21 -9.48 -3.50
CA TYR A 130 -13.74 -9.74 -2.17
C TYR A 130 -14.66 -10.97 -2.18
N HIS A 131 -15.63 -11.01 -3.12
CA HIS A 131 -16.52 -12.15 -3.26
C HIS A 131 -15.79 -13.43 -3.63
N TRP A 132 -14.78 -13.32 -4.51
CA TRP A 132 -13.95 -14.47 -4.88
C TRP A 132 -13.25 -15.04 -3.64
N LEU A 133 -12.69 -14.20 -2.80
CA LEU A 133 -12.01 -14.65 -1.57
C LEU A 133 -12.95 -15.32 -0.59
N LEU A 134 -14.20 -14.85 -0.48
CA LEU A 134 -15.22 -15.50 0.36
C LEU A 134 -15.53 -16.90 -0.13
N GLU A 135 -15.50 -17.13 -1.43
CA GLU A 135 -15.73 -18.44 -2.04
C GLU A 135 -14.50 -19.35 -1.97
N HIS A 136 -13.33 -18.77 -1.69
CA HIS A 136 -12.05 -19.48 -1.61
C HIS A 136 -11.38 -19.22 -0.27
N PRO A 137 -11.95 -19.73 0.84
CA PRO A 137 -11.49 -19.39 2.18
C PRO A 137 -10.08 -19.91 2.52
N THR A 138 -9.52 -20.80 1.68
CA THR A 138 -8.16 -21.31 1.85
C THR A 138 -7.11 -20.47 1.14
N ALA A 139 -7.51 -19.42 0.43
CA ALA A 139 -6.57 -18.52 -0.20
C ALA A 139 -5.68 -17.85 0.86
N LYS A 140 -4.38 -17.76 0.57
CA LYS A 140 -3.44 -17.15 1.53
C LYS A 140 -3.70 -15.66 1.67
N ILE A 141 -3.78 -15.24 2.93
CA ILE A 141 -3.78 -13.83 3.29
C ILE A 141 -2.37 -13.52 3.79
N PRO A 142 -1.60 -12.66 3.11
CA PRO A 142 -0.23 -12.34 3.52
C PRO A 142 -0.16 -11.58 4.83
#